data_7620abe5108c74c6ce841dd61c51f49a
#
_entry.id   7620abe5108c74c6ce841dd61c51f49a
#
_cell.length_a   1.000
_cell.length_b   1.000
_cell.length_c   1.000
_cell.angle_alpha   90.00
_cell.angle_beta   90.00
_cell.angle_gamma   90.00
#
_symmetry.space_group_name_H-M   'P 1'
#
loop_
_entity.id
_entity.type
_entity.pdbx_description
1 polymer ?
#
loop_
_entity_poly.entity_id
_entity_poly.type
_entity_poly.pdbx_seq_one_letter_code
_entity_poly.pdbx_strand_id
1 'polypeptide(L)'
;MQSMWKKEGRIEAFLEDPLAALHDVIKLIRETPIPFIAAVNGVCAGAGTNFALACDLVVAADNATFNEAFVRIGLSPDCGGTYFLPRAIGEKLAAELFMTGETVAAERALQIGMINRVVRVDDLAVTAAMFAEKLSKAPTGSVGRIKRMLNASFSNNLVDQLALEHQCQIESGKSDDFKEGVAAFFEKRPPN
;
A
#
# COMPACT_ATOMS: atom_id res chain seq x y z
N MET A 1 -17.76 -1.87 -18.13
CA MET A 1 -18.91 -1.13 -17.58
C MET A 1 -20.10 -1.03 -18.53
N GLN A 2 -19.97 -0.51 -19.77
CA GLN A 2 -21.13 -0.39 -20.68
C GLN A 2 -21.85 -1.70 -21.03
N SER A 3 -21.11 -2.82 -21.17
CA SER A 3 -21.70 -4.14 -21.41
C SER A 3 -22.43 -4.73 -20.19
N MET A 4 -22.12 -4.24 -19.03
CA MET A 4 -22.64 -4.68 -17.73
C MET A 4 -23.99 -4.03 -17.41
N TRP A 5 -24.11 -2.74 -17.70
CA TRP A 5 -25.32 -1.96 -17.52
C TRP A 5 -26.51 -2.46 -18.38
N LYS A 6 -26.22 -3.15 -19.47
CA LYS A 6 -27.23 -3.68 -20.41
C LYS A 6 -27.81 -5.06 -20.01
N LYS A 7 -27.32 -5.71 -18.95
CA LYS A 7 -27.88 -6.98 -18.45
C LYS A 7 -28.82 -6.68 -17.29
N GLU A 8 -30.09 -6.51 -17.60
CA GLU A 8 -31.16 -6.36 -16.62
C GLU A 8 -31.13 -7.48 -15.58
N GLY A 9 -31.17 -7.13 -14.29
CA GLY A 9 -31.55 -8.02 -13.19
C GLY A 9 -30.43 -8.68 -12.39
N ARG A 10 -29.14 -8.27 -12.52
CA ARG A 10 -28.01 -8.89 -11.77
C ARG A 10 -26.92 -7.94 -11.31
N ILE A 11 -27.23 -6.69 -11.00
CA ILE A 11 -26.22 -5.73 -10.51
C ILE A 11 -25.65 -6.20 -9.15
N GLU A 12 -26.48 -6.73 -8.27
CA GLU A 12 -26.08 -7.26 -6.95
C GLU A 12 -25.10 -8.42 -7.09
N ALA A 13 -25.45 -9.48 -7.85
CA ALA A 13 -24.58 -10.61 -8.08
C ALA A 13 -23.28 -10.26 -8.82
N PHE A 14 -23.29 -9.18 -9.62
CA PHE A 14 -22.12 -8.66 -10.30
C PHE A 14 -21.18 -7.93 -9.33
N LEU A 15 -21.68 -7.34 -8.25
CA LEU A 15 -20.84 -6.68 -7.25
C LEU A 15 -20.30 -7.70 -6.21
N GLU A 16 -21.06 -8.70 -5.81
CA GLU A 16 -20.71 -9.62 -4.73
C GLU A 16 -19.44 -10.43 -5.02
N ASP A 17 -19.44 -11.26 -6.08
CA ASP A 17 -18.31 -12.15 -6.38
C ASP A 17 -17.02 -11.40 -6.78
N PRO A 18 -17.05 -10.40 -7.69
CA PRO A 18 -15.85 -9.65 -8.03
C PRO A 18 -15.27 -8.85 -6.87
N LEU A 19 -16.11 -8.24 -6.03
CA LEU A 19 -15.63 -7.52 -4.85
C LEU A 19 -14.96 -8.45 -3.85
N ALA A 20 -15.52 -9.64 -3.60
CA ALA A 20 -14.89 -10.62 -2.73
C ALA A 20 -13.49 -11.01 -3.23
N ALA A 21 -13.35 -11.29 -4.52
CA ALA A 21 -12.04 -11.59 -5.13
C ALA A 21 -11.05 -10.42 -5.02
N LEU A 22 -11.49 -9.18 -5.25
CA LEU A 22 -10.66 -7.98 -5.08
C LEU A 22 -10.23 -7.80 -3.63
N HIS A 23 -11.13 -8.01 -2.66
CA HIS A 23 -10.81 -7.94 -1.24
C HIS A 23 -9.80 -9.02 -0.82
N ASP A 24 -9.87 -10.23 -1.39
CA ASP A 24 -8.88 -11.27 -1.12
C ASP A 24 -7.48 -10.88 -1.65
N VAL A 25 -7.39 -10.23 -2.80
CA VAL A 25 -6.11 -9.67 -3.28
C VAL A 25 -5.58 -8.60 -2.32
N ILE A 26 -6.43 -7.70 -1.80
CA ILE A 26 -6.02 -6.71 -0.79
C ILE A 26 -5.45 -7.39 0.46
N LYS A 27 -6.13 -8.43 0.96
CA LYS A 27 -5.63 -9.21 2.11
C LYS A 27 -4.27 -9.84 1.79
N LEU A 28 -4.12 -10.49 0.63
CA LEU A 28 -2.85 -11.07 0.20
C LEU A 28 -1.73 -10.02 0.15
N ILE A 29 -1.97 -8.84 -0.40
CA ILE A 29 -0.99 -7.74 -0.42
C ILE A 29 -0.57 -7.39 1.01
N ARG A 30 -1.50 -7.33 1.97
CA ARG A 30 -1.19 -6.93 3.35
C ARG A 30 -0.56 -8.05 4.18
N GLU A 31 -1.03 -9.29 4.03
CA GLU A 31 -0.62 -10.43 4.86
C GLU A 31 0.68 -11.08 4.39
N THR A 32 1.00 -11.03 3.10
CA THR A 32 2.24 -11.60 2.56
C THR A 32 3.46 -10.86 3.14
N PRO A 33 4.45 -11.58 3.71
CA PRO A 33 5.59 -10.96 4.40
C PRO A 33 6.67 -10.41 3.48
N ILE A 34 6.29 -10.03 2.26
CA ILE A 34 7.16 -9.33 1.30
C ILE A 34 6.56 -7.95 0.99
N PRO A 35 7.38 -6.93 0.72
CA PRO A 35 6.88 -5.61 0.35
C PRO A 35 6.31 -5.60 -1.06
N PHE A 36 5.20 -4.90 -1.23
CA PHE A 36 4.60 -4.59 -2.53
C PHE A 36 4.83 -3.13 -2.88
N ILE A 37 5.21 -2.88 -4.13
CA ILE A 37 5.45 -1.53 -4.67
C ILE A 37 4.44 -1.27 -5.78
N ALA A 38 3.60 -0.26 -5.61
CA ALA A 38 2.76 0.23 -6.70
C ALA A 38 3.54 1.23 -7.56
N ALA A 39 3.58 0.99 -8.87
CA ALA A 39 4.10 1.92 -9.88
C ALA A 39 2.94 2.48 -10.71
N VAL A 40 2.54 3.72 -10.41
CA VAL A 40 1.35 4.34 -11.00
C VAL A 40 1.75 5.23 -12.17
N ASN A 41 1.40 4.84 -13.40
CA ASN A 41 1.85 5.50 -14.62
C ASN A 41 0.82 6.42 -15.29
N GLY A 42 -0.32 6.69 -14.64
CA GLY A 42 -1.39 7.49 -15.23
C GLY A 42 -2.60 7.59 -14.32
N VAL A 43 -3.81 7.49 -14.87
CA VAL A 43 -5.05 7.57 -14.09
C VAL A 43 -5.20 6.36 -13.17
N CYS A 44 -5.29 6.63 -11.88
CA CYS A 44 -5.54 5.67 -10.82
C CYS A 44 -6.84 6.04 -10.12
N ALA A 45 -7.93 5.30 -10.37
CA ALA A 45 -9.27 5.69 -9.95
C ALA A 45 -10.02 4.56 -9.24
N GLY A 46 -10.82 4.90 -8.24
CA GLY A 46 -11.65 3.98 -7.46
C GLY A 46 -10.83 2.84 -6.86
N ALA A 47 -11.23 1.60 -7.11
CA ALA A 47 -10.52 0.41 -6.64
C ALA A 47 -9.03 0.43 -7.00
N GLY A 48 -8.64 0.99 -8.16
CA GLY A 48 -7.22 1.12 -8.55
C GLY A 48 -6.44 1.99 -7.55
N THR A 49 -6.99 3.12 -7.10
CA THR A 49 -6.40 3.96 -6.06
C THR A 49 -6.23 3.14 -4.77
N ASN A 50 -7.26 2.38 -4.38
CA ASN A 50 -7.24 1.60 -3.16
C ASN A 50 -6.26 0.42 -3.21
N PHE A 51 -6.07 -0.20 -4.38
CA PHE A 51 -4.99 -1.17 -4.61
C PHE A 51 -3.60 -0.55 -4.44
N ALA A 52 -3.37 0.65 -5.00
CA ALA A 52 -2.10 1.35 -4.82
C ALA A 52 -1.86 1.68 -3.33
N LEU A 53 -2.88 2.15 -2.62
CA LEU A 53 -2.82 2.44 -1.17
C LEU A 53 -2.63 1.19 -0.30
N ALA A 54 -3.09 0.02 -0.75
CA ALA A 54 -2.85 -1.24 -0.05
C ALA A 54 -1.40 -1.73 -0.18
N CYS A 55 -0.65 -1.28 -1.19
CA CYS A 55 0.77 -1.57 -1.32
C CYS A 55 1.59 -0.88 -0.22
N ASP A 56 2.79 -1.38 0.06
CA ASP A 56 3.65 -0.84 1.10
C ASP A 56 4.35 0.45 0.67
N LEU A 57 4.63 0.58 -0.64
CA LEU A 57 5.21 1.77 -1.25
C LEU A 57 4.48 2.12 -2.54
N VAL A 58 4.33 3.43 -2.79
CA VAL A 58 3.72 3.94 -4.02
C VAL A 58 4.68 4.92 -4.68
N VAL A 59 5.07 4.63 -5.92
CA VAL A 59 5.81 5.52 -6.81
C VAL A 59 4.88 5.90 -7.95
N ALA A 60 4.71 7.18 -8.21
CA ALA A 60 3.85 7.67 -9.28
C ALA A 60 4.65 8.43 -10.34
N ALA A 61 4.20 8.35 -11.58
CA ALA A 61 4.64 9.26 -12.62
C ALA A 61 4.09 10.68 -12.36
N ASP A 62 4.78 11.69 -12.85
CA ASP A 62 4.40 13.09 -12.72
C ASP A 62 3.04 13.44 -13.39
N ASN A 63 2.63 12.64 -14.38
CA ASN A 63 1.34 12.72 -15.04
C ASN A 63 0.24 11.88 -14.36
N ALA A 64 0.55 11.16 -13.29
CA ALA A 64 -0.42 10.31 -12.61
C ALA A 64 -1.45 11.15 -11.84
N THR A 65 -2.67 10.59 -11.74
CA THR A 65 -3.75 11.17 -10.95
C THR A 65 -4.43 10.10 -10.12
N PHE A 66 -4.91 10.49 -8.95
CA PHE A 66 -5.63 9.62 -8.02
C PHE A 66 -7.04 10.14 -7.81
N ASN A 67 -8.02 9.24 -7.73
CA ASN A 67 -9.40 9.64 -7.60
C ASN A 67 -10.24 8.59 -6.87
N GLU A 68 -11.00 9.02 -5.86
CA GLU A 68 -11.96 8.21 -5.11
C GLU A 68 -13.40 8.49 -5.58
N ALA A 69 -13.61 8.48 -6.87
CA ALA A 69 -14.84 8.98 -7.51
C ALA A 69 -16.06 8.03 -7.42
N PHE A 70 -16.10 7.10 -6.47
CA PHE A 70 -17.26 6.22 -6.25
C PHE A 70 -18.57 6.99 -6.10
N VAL A 71 -18.54 8.09 -5.36
CA VAL A 71 -19.70 8.95 -5.11
C VAL A 71 -20.30 9.51 -6.41
N ARG A 72 -19.49 9.73 -7.45
CA ARG A 72 -19.96 10.26 -8.75
C ARG A 72 -20.88 9.28 -9.49
N ILE A 73 -20.86 8.02 -9.14
CA ILE A 73 -21.71 6.97 -9.70
C ILE A 73 -22.63 6.34 -8.65
N GLY A 74 -22.79 7.01 -7.49
CA GLY A 74 -23.70 6.58 -6.43
C GLY A 74 -23.20 5.36 -5.63
N LEU A 75 -21.88 5.05 -5.69
CA LEU A 75 -21.26 3.98 -4.90
C LEU A 75 -20.50 4.57 -3.70
N SER A 76 -20.29 3.75 -2.70
CA SER A 76 -19.34 3.96 -1.61
C SER A 76 -17.97 3.37 -1.95
N PRO A 77 -16.87 3.85 -1.33
CA PRO A 77 -15.55 3.28 -1.51
C PRO A 77 -15.50 1.79 -1.16
N ASP A 78 -14.71 1.03 -1.91
CA ASP A 78 -14.44 -0.40 -1.71
C ASP A 78 -12.92 -0.67 -1.57
N CYS A 79 -12.50 -1.93 -1.69
CA CYS A 79 -11.08 -2.35 -1.70
C CYS A 79 -10.22 -1.72 -0.59
N GLY A 80 -10.82 -1.43 0.56
CA GLY A 80 -10.10 -0.88 1.71
C GLY A 80 -9.80 0.61 1.66
N GLY A 81 -10.37 1.38 0.72
CA GLY A 81 -10.13 2.83 0.61
C GLY A 81 -10.36 3.55 1.92
N THR A 82 -11.50 3.32 2.58
CA THR A 82 -11.82 3.92 3.89
C THR A 82 -10.94 3.42 5.04
N TYR A 83 -10.18 2.35 4.83
CA TYR A 83 -9.18 1.87 5.78
C TYR A 83 -7.81 2.53 5.54
N PHE A 84 -7.32 2.57 4.30
CA PHE A 84 -5.97 3.04 3.99
C PHE A 84 -5.86 4.56 3.90
N LEU A 85 -6.75 5.21 3.15
CA LEU A 85 -6.63 6.65 2.86
C LEU A 85 -6.63 7.51 4.12
N PRO A 86 -7.59 7.40 5.07
CA PRO A 86 -7.56 8.23 6.28
C PRO A 86 -6.35 7.96 7.18
N ARG A 87 -5.75 6.76 7.10
CA ARG A 87 -4.51 6.43 7.81
C ARG A 87 -3.28 7.10 7.18
N ALA A 88 -3.32 7.32 5.87
CA ALA A 88 -2.24 8.00 5.16
C ALA A 88 -2.32 9.53 5.29
N ILE A 89 -3.52 10.13 5.12
CA ILE A 89 -3.67 11.59 4.98
C ILE A 89 -4.55 12.25 6.05
N GLY A 90 -5.03 11.48 7.01
CA GLY A 90 -5.95 11.95 8.04
C GLY A 90 -7.42 11.94 7.61
N GLU A 91 -8.32 11.84 8.61
CA GLU A 91 -9.75 11.65 8.39
C GLU A 91 -10.40 12.80 7.60
N LYS A 92 -10.05 14.04 7.91
CA LYS A 92 -10.72 15.22 7.30
C LYS A 92 -10.48 15.31 5.80
N LEU A 93 -9.22 15.16 5.38
CA LEU A 93 -8.86 15.21 3.97
C LEU A 93 -9.37 13.97 3.21
N ALA A 94 -9.33 12.79 3.84
CA ALA A 94 -9.92 11.59 3.27
C ALA A 94 -11.44 11.74 3.05
N ALA A 95 -12.16 12.28 4.03
CA ALA A 95 -13.61 12.56 3.91
C ALA A 95 -13.91 13.52 2.75
N GLU A 96 -13.14 14.60 2.61
CA GLU A 96 -13.26 15.55 1.49
C GLU A 96 -13.10 14.82 0.15
N LEU A 97 -12.03 14.06 -0.04
CA LEU A 97 -11.77 13.33 -1.29
C LEU A 97 -12.85 12.28 -1.60
N PHE A 98 -13.33 11.53 -0.61
CA PHE A 98 -14.41 10.55 -0.81
C PHE A 98 -15.74 11.20 -1.15
N MET A 99 -16.12 12.29 -0.45
CA MET A 99 -17.44 12.90 -0.59
C MET A 99 -17.53 13.80 -1.83
N THR A 100 -16.43 14.41 -2.25
CA THR A 100 -16.39 15.25 -3.47
C THR A 100 -16.03 14.45 -4.71
N GLY A 101 -15.29 13.35 -4.54
CA GLY A 101 -14.68 12.58 -5.63
C GLY A 101 -13.64 13.39 -6.40
N GLU A 102 -13.00 14.38 -5.76
CA GLU A 102 -11.99 15.23 -6.39
C GLU A 102 -10.80 14.41 -6.89
N THR A 103 -10.20 14.87 -7.99
CA THR A 103 -9.01 14.26 -8.57
C THR A 103 -7.76 14.90 -7.97
N VAL A 104 -6.87 14.08 -7.44
CA VAL A 104 -5.60 14.49 -6.83
C VAL A 104 -4.46 14.23 -7.82
N ALA A 105 -3.73 15.26 -8.21
CA ALA A 105 -2.51 15.13 -9.03
C ALA A 105 -1.38 14.49 -8.21
N ALA A 106 -0.42 13.84 -8.89
CA ALA A 106 0.69 13.13 -8.27
C ALA A 106 1.46 13.98 -7.26
N GLU A 107 1.80 15.22 -7.61
CA GLU A 107 2.52 16.15 -6.71
C GLU A 107 1.72 16.45 -5.44
N ARG A 108 0.41 16.65 -5.59
CA ARG A 108 -0.45 16.87 -4.44
C ARG A 108 -0.55 15.62 -3.57
N ALA A 109 -0.66 14.44 -4.19
CA ALA A 109 -0.69 13.17 -3.47
C ALA A 109 0.60 12.96 -2.65
N LEU A 110 1.76 13.34 -3.18
CA LEU A 110 3.02 13.33 -2.45
C LEU A 110 3.01 14.32 -1.28
N GLN A 111 2.58 15.56 -1.51
CA GLN A 111 2.53 16.61 -0.47
C GLN A 111 1.67 16.24 0.73
N ILE A 112 0.56 15.56 0.50
CA ILE A 112 -0.37 15.15 1.58
C ILE A 112 -0.02 13.80 2.23
N GLY A 113 1.07 13.16 1.80
CA GLY A 113 1.51 11.87 2.36
C GLY A 113 0.75 10.64 1.83
N MET A 114 -0.02 10.79 0.74
CA MET A 114 -0.76 9.70 0.12
C MET A 114 0.15 8.69 -0.58
N ILE A 115 1.27 9.15 -1.14
CA ILE A 115 2.26 8.36 -1.88
C ILE A 115 3.69 8.70 -1.45
N ASN A 116 4.65 7.84 -1.82
CA ASN A 116 6.04 7.97 -1.37
C ASN A 116 6.92 8.79 -2.30
N ARG A 117 6.69 8.75 -3.62
CA ARG A 117 7.52 9.46 -4.62
C ARG A 117 6.74 9.82 -5.88
N VAL A 118 7.16 10.93 -6.49
CA VAL A 118 6.81 11.29 -7.86
C VAL A 118 8.10 11.35 -8.68
N VAL A 119 8.06 10.81 -9.88
CA VAL A 119 9.15 10.81 -10.84
C VAL A 119 8.62 11.10 -12.25
N ARG A 120 9.49 11.45 -13.18
CA ARG A 120 9.08 11.56 -14.59
C ARG A 120 8.54 10.22 -15.08
N VAL A 121 7.58 10.24 -15.99
CA VAL A 121 6.96 9.02 -16.53
C VAL A 121 8.00 8.03 -17.09
N ASP A 122 9.04 8.54 -17.76
CA ASP A 122 10.11 7.72 -18.35
C ASP A 122 10.99 7.04 -17.27
N ASP A 123 11.04 7.60 -16.07
CA ASP A 123 11.87 7.11 -14.95
C ASP A 123 11.09 6.16 -14.01
N LEU A 124 9.77 6.00 -14.21
CA LEU A 124 8.92 5.25 -13.29
C LEU A 124 9.37 3.79 -13.13
N ALA A 125 9.55 3.09 -14.24
CA ALA A 125 9.91 1.67 -14.22
C ALA A 125 11.28 1.44 -13.56
N VAL A 126 12.27 2.28 -13.88
CA VAL A 126 13.61 2.16 -13.33
C VAL A 126 13.62 2.50 -11.84
N THR A 127 12.84 3.50 -11.41
CA THR A 127 12.73 3.87 -9.99
C THR A 127 12.06 2.76 -9.17
N ALA A 128 10.97 2.19 -9.68
CA ALA A 128 10.30 1.06 -9.01
C ALA A 128 11.23 -0.16 -8.90
N ALA A 129 11.99 -0.47 -9.97
CA ALA A 129 12.99 -1.53 -9.97
C ALA A 129 14.12 -1.29 -8.95
N MET A 130 14.61 -0.04 -8.82
CA MET A 130 15.62 0.32 -7.80
C MET A 130 15.11 0.11 -6.38
N PHE A 131 13.83 0.43 -6.10
CA PHE A 131 13.23 0.14 -4.80
C PHE A 131 13.14 -1.36 -4.56
N ALA A 132 12.69 -2.13 -5.56
CA ALA A 132 12.59 -3.58 -5.47
C ALA A 132 13.97 -4.22 -5.22
N GLU A 133 14.98 -3.80 -5.95
CA GLU A 133 16.36 -4.25 -5.77
C GLU A 133 16.90 -3.90 -4.37
N LYS A 134 16.67 -2.68 -3.89
CA LYS A 134 17.07 -2.29 -2.53
C LYS A 134 16.42 -3.15 -1.47
N LEU A 135 15.12 -3.43 -1.61
CA LEU A 135 14.37 -4.24 -0.65
C LEU A 135 14.73 -5.73 -0.74
N SER A 136 15.07 -6.25 -1.93
CA SER A 136 15.50 -7.64 -2.11
C SER A 136 16.87 -7.94 -1.48
N LYS A 137 17.73 -6.91 -1.34
CA LYS A 137 19.03 -6.99 -0.67
C LYS A 137 18.94 -6.71 0.84
N ALA A 138 17.77 -6.30 1.34
CA ALA A 138 17.56 -6.12 2.77
C ALA A 138 17.27 -7.47 3.45
N PRO A 139 17.46 -7.58 4.77
CA PRO A 139 17.07 -8.76 5.54
C PRO A 139 15.55 -9.01 5.40
N THR A 140 15.18 -9.90 4.47
CA THR A 140 13.77 -10.09 4.06
C THR A 140 12.87 -10.51 5.21
N GLY A 141 13.40 -11.32 6.15
CA GLY A 141 12.69 -11.68 7.36
C GLY A 141 12.38 -10.47 8.26
N SER A 142 13.31 -9.52 8.38
CA SER A 142 13.08 -8.28 9.15
C SER A 142 12.09 -7.37 8.45
N VAL A 143 12.17 -7.24 7.13
CA VAL A 143 11.19 -6.45 6.33
C VAL A 143 9.79 -7.01 6.50
N GLY A 144 9.60 -8.33 6.46
CA GLY A 144 8.31 -8.97 6.69
C GLY A 144 7.77 -8.72 8.10
N ARG A 145 8.63 -8.77 9.13
CA ARG A 145 8.24 -8.43 10.52
C ARG A 145 7.86 -6.95 10.68
N ILE A 146 8.59 -6.03 10.04
CA ILE A 146 8.21 -4.62 10.01
C ILE A 146 6.81 -4.45 9.43
N LYS A 147 6.52 -5.07 8.30
CA LYS A 147 5.18 -5.03 7.68
C LYS A 147 4.10 -5.58 8.62
N ARG A 148 4.35 -6.73 9.29
CA ARG A 148 3.45 -7.30 10.29
C ARG A 148 3.16 -6.33 11.43
N MET A 149 4.19 -5.67 11.98
CA MET A 149 4.04 -4.70 13.06
C MET A 149 3.27 -3.46 12.61
N LEU A 150 3.56 -2.92 11.42
CA LEU A 150 2.82 -1.79 10.84
C LEU A 150 1.34 -2.13 10.62
N ASN A 151 1.03 -3.32 10.12
CA ASN A 151 -0.36 -3.75 9.93
C ASN A 151 -1.14 -3.82 11.25
N ALA A 152 -0.50 -4.25 12.33
CA ALA A 152 -1.12 -4.37 13.65
C ALA A 152 -1.22 -3.04 14.41
N SER A 153 -0.37 -2.05 14.10
CA SER A 153 -0.19 -0.83 14.91
C SER A 153 -1.46 0.02 15.07
N PHE A 154 -2.38 -0.01 14.11
CA PHE A 154 -3.62 0.76 14.18
C PHE A 154 -4.79 0.03 14.89
N SER A 155 -4.61 -1.24 15.25
CA SER A 155 -5.59 -2.03 15.99
C SER A 155 -5.12 -2.40 17.40
N ASN A 156 -3.81 -2.46 17.63
CA ASN A 156 -3.23 -2.73 18.94
C ASN A 156 -3.27 -1.49 19.83
N ASN A 157 -3.49 -1.71 21.15
CA ASN A 157 -3.08 -0.74 22.14
C ASN A 157 -1.54 -0.77 22.31
N LEU A 158 -0.98 0.17 23.06
CA LEU A 158 0.47 0.26 23.24
C LEU A 158 1.09 -1.01 23.84
N VAL A 159 0.42 -1.65 24.80
CA VAL A 159 0.93 -2.85 25.48
C VAL A 159 1.03 -4.02 24.50
N ASP A 160 -0.03 -4.24 23.71
CA ASP A 160 -0.06 -5.30 22.71
C ASP A 160 0.94 -5.03 21.57
N GLN A 161 1.10 -3.76 21.18
CA GLN A 161 2.10 -3.39 20.18
C GLN A 161 3.53 -3.65 20.66
N LEU A 162 3.87 -3.27 21.89
CA LEU A 162 5.18 -3.55 22.47
C LEU A 162 5.44 -5.05 22.64
N ALA A 163 4.41 -5.82 22.98
CA ALA A 163 4.52 -7.29 23.04
C ALA A 163 4.82 -7.89 21.66
N LEU A 164 4.15 -7.40 20.61
CA LEU A 164 4.42 -7.83 19.23
C LEU A 164 5.83 -7.43 18.78
N GLU A 165 6.28 -6.21 19.07
CA GLU A 165 7.62 -5.72 18.78
C GLU A 165 8.68 -6.59 19.46
N HIS A 166 8.48 -6.89 20.75
CA HIS A 166 9.37 -7.77 21.51
C HIS A 166 9.47 -9.16 20.86
N GLN A 167 8.33 -9.76 20.48
CA GLN A 167 8.33 -11.05 19.78
C GLN A 167 9.11 -10.97 18.45
N CYS A 168 8.82 -9.98 17.62
CA CYS A 168 9.49 -9.78 16.34
C CYS A 168 10.99 -9.54 16.49
N GLN A 169 11.41 -8.83 17.56
CA GLN A 169 12.82 -8.57 17.85
C GLN A 169 13.56 -9.86 18.25
N ILE A 170 12.95 -10.71 19.08
CA ILE A 170 13.51 -12.02 19.43
C ILE A 170 13.61 -12.93 18.21
N GLU A 171 12.60 -12.96 17.35
CA GLU A 171 12.63 -13.70 16.09
C GLU A 171 13.74 -13.20 15.16
N SER A 172 13.95 -11.88 15.07
CA SER A 172 15.02 -11.27 14.28
C SER A 172 16.40 -11.63 14.84
N GLY A 173 16.59 -11.58 16.15
CA GLY A 173 17.85 -11.89 16.81
C GLY A 173 18.32 -13.34 16.64
N LYS A 174 17.43 -14.26 16.24
CA LYS A 174 17.77 -15.66 15.94
C LYS A 174 18.18 -15.88 14.47
N SER A 175 17.99 -14.89 13.60
CA SER A 175 18.26 -15.01 12.16
C SER A 175 19.76 -14.96 11.84
N ASP A 176 20.13 -15.54 10.72
CA ASP A 176 21.49 -15.43 10.20
C ASP A 176 21.77 -14.02 9.69
N ASP A 177 20.76 -13.32 9.16
CA ASP A 177 20.86 -11.90 8.79
C ASP A 177 21.31 -11.02 9.98
N PHE A 178 20.79 -11.28 11.19
CA PHE A 178 21.21 -10.56 12.39
C PHE A 178 22.68 -10.82 12.73
N LYS A 179 23.11 -12.09 12.69
CA LYS A 179 24.50 -12.47 12.98
C LYS A 179 25.46 -11.80 11.99
N GLU A 180 25.12 -11.87 10.68
CA GLU A 180 25.88 -11.22 9.61
C GLU A 180 25.92 -9.72 9.78
N GLY A 181 24.78 -9.09 10.04
CA GLY A 181 24.68 -7.64 10.27
C GLY A 181 25.56 -7.16 11.43
N VAL A 182 25.59 -7.90 12.54
CA VAL A 182 26.44 -7.61 13.70
C VAL A 182 27.94 -7.79 13.35
N ALA A 183 28.30 -8.88 12.68
CA ALA A 183 29.68 -9.13 12.25
C ALA A 183 30.15 -8.02 11.30
N ALA A 184 29.37 -7.69 10.28
CA ALA A 184 29.68 -6.64 9.30
C ALA A 184 29.86 -5.27 9.96
N PHE A 185 29.01 -4.95 10.97
CA PHE A 185 29.11 -3.70 11.72
C PHE A 185 30.46 -3.57 12.47
N PHE A 186 30.88 -4.63 13.18
CA PHE A 186 32.16 -4.62 13.89
C PHE A 186 33.36 -4.64 12.94
N GLU A 187 33.24 -5.32 11.80
CA GLU A 187 34.27 -5.39 10.77
C GLU A 187 34.31 -4.15 9.84
N LYS A 188 33.36 -3.21 10.01
CA LYS A 188 33.22 -1.98 9.19
C LYS A 188 33.13 -2.28 7.68
N ARG A 189 32.40 -3.32 7.31
CA ARG A 189 32.09 -3.70 5.93
C ARG A 189 30.58 -3.72 5.68
N PRO A 190 30.13 -3.66 4.42
CA PRO A 190 28.75 -3.97 4.08
C PRO A 190 28.40 -5.41 4.47
N PRO A 191 27.17 -5.68 4.93
CA PRO A 191 26.68 -7.05 5.09
C PRO A 191 26.51 -7.72 3.72
N ASN A 192 26.65 -9.04 3.70
CA ASN A 192 26.48 -9.86 2.49
C ASN A 192 25.01 -10.21 2.26
#